data_2482725e9c9a176e7757d5c765a5723d
#
_entry.id   2482725e9c9a176e7757d5c765a5723d
#
_cell.length_a   1.000
_cell.length_b   1.000
_cell.length_c   1.000
_cell.angle_alpha   90.00
_cell.angle_beta   90.00
_cell.angle_gamma   90.00
#
_symmetry.space_group_name_H-M   'P 1'
#
loop_
_entity.id
_entity.type
_entity.pdbx_description
1 polymer ?
#
loop_
_entity_poly.entity_id
_entity_poly.type
_entity_poly.pdbx_seq_one_letter_code
_entity_poly.pdbx_strand_id
1 'polypeptide(L)'
;MTRKHLGKASSNYSSASFKTLDPIPRALNSDSFGVDFWNAYEFTYLDKNKLPVLKVLEIAVPSNSKNIVESKSLKIYLNSFYKKKYIYQKDVLTEIKKDLDKITGSSIKVRFVNKYTNEPDSINLNNTKLKNTPSNKILLFSGFRSICPVTAQPDFANIYILTEAKIDISWLNNFLVSYKDKGDFHEQCIEGIFSKINTKYEPKNLDIVGRFMRRGGIDINPVRSLNKKPFFTNFRFFNQ
;
A
#
# COMPACT_ATOMS: atom_id res chain seq x y z
N MET A 1 16.46 -10.64 12.01
CA MET A 1 16.88 -9.22 12.21
C MET A 1 16.00 -8.59 13.27
N THR A 2 16.56 -8.01 14.31
CA THR A 2 15.81 -7.30 15.37
C THR A 2 15.42 -5.92 14.84
N ARG A 3 14.14 -5.66 14.68
CA ARG A 3 13.65 -4.37 14.16
C ARG A 3 13.80 -3.29 15.22
N LYS A 4 14.33 -2.10 14.85
CA LYS A 4 14.75 -1.05 15.80
C LYS A 4 13.61 -0.47 16.65
N HIS A 5 12.41 -0.35 16.10
CA HIS A 5 11.30 0.42 16.70
C HIS A 5 10.07 -0.41 17.06
N LEU A 6 9.97 -1.62 16.55
CA LEU A 6 8.79 -2.43 16.68
C LEU A 6 8.67 -3.06 18.07
N GLY A 7 7.47 -2.99 18.67
CA GLY A 7 7.22 -3.47 20.04
C GLY A 7 7.76 -2.58 21.16
N LYS A 8 8.41 -1.45 20.83
CA LYS A 8 8.93 -0.50 21.81
C LYS A 8 8.07 0.76 21.87
N ALA A 9 7.82 1.30 23.06
CA ALA A 9 7.27 2.64 23.20
C ALA A 9 8.28 3.66 22.67
N SER A 10 7.85 4.59 21.80
CA SER A 10 8.70 5.65 21.28
C SER A 10 8.36 6.95 21.99
N SER A 11 9.20 7.36 22.93
CA SER A 11 9.00 8.58 23.72
C SER A 11 9.51 9.86 23.05
N ASN A 12 10.28 9.80 21.95
CA ASN A 12 10.91 10.95 21.33
C ASN A 12 10.78 10.97 19.80
N TYR A 13 9.62 11.41 19.30
CA TYR A 13 9.42 11.70 17.86
C TYR A 13 10.21 12.93 17.38
N SER A 14 10.73 13.77 18.29
CA SER A 14 11.34 15.06 17.94
C SER A 14 12.73 14.99 17.32
N SER A 15 13.41 13.88 17.45
CA SER A 15 14.76 13.67 16.89
C SER A 15 14.80 12.69 15.73
N ALA A 16 13.64 12.26 15.22
CA ALA A 16 13.58 11.33 14.12
C ALA A 16 14.18 11.96 12.84
N SER A 17 14.97 11.18 12.14
CA SER A 17 15.68 11.55 10.92
C SER A 17 15.67 10.38 9.95
N PHE A 18 16.36 10.49 8.83
CA PHE A 18 16.60 9.36 7.92
C PHE A 18 17.05 8.08 8.65
N LYS A 19 17.87 8.20 9.72
CA LYS A 19 18.35 7.05 10.51
C LYS A 19 17.22 6.30 11.25
N THR A 20 16.05 6.89 11.35
CA THR A 20 14.85 6.27 11.97
C THR A 20 14.21 5.24 11.03
N LEU A 21 14.31 5.45 9.72
CA LEU A 21 13.74 4.57 8.71
C LEU A 21 14.40 3.18 8.75
N ASP A 22 13.59 2.14 8.72
CA ASP A 22 14.02 0.74 8.78
C ASP A 22 13.67 0.03 7.46
N PRO A 23 14.67 -0.35 6.64
CA PRO A 23 14.42 -1.06 5.39
C PRO A 23 14.10 -2.53 5.66
N ILE A 24 13.12 -3.05 4.95
CA ILE A 24 12.82 -4.48 4.91
C ILE A 24 13.13 -4.97 3.49
N PRO A 25 14.08 -5.89 3.31
CA PRO A 25 14.36 -6.46 2.00
C PRO A 25 13.08 -7.03 1.38
N ARG A 26 12.79 -6.64 0.14
CA ARG A 26 11.68 -7.21 -0.61
C ARG A 26 12.06 -8.59 -1.10
N ALA A 27 11.18 -9.56 -0.92
CA ALA A 27 11.31 -10.83 -1.60
C ALA A 27 11.05 -10.57 -3.11
N LEU A 28 12.12 -10.54 -3.89
CA LEU A 28 12.03 -10.33 -5.34
C LEU A 28 11.54 -11.62 -5.98
N ASN A 29 10.28 -11.68 -6.37
CA ASN A 29 9.77 -12.87 -7.07
C ASN A 29 8.48 -12.66 -7.86
N SER A 30 8.12 -11.47 -8.28
CA SER A 30 6.99 -11.38 -9.18
C SER A 30 7.42 -10.80 -10.52
N ASP A 31 7.16 -11.53 -11.60
CA ASP A 31 7.19 -11.01 -12.97
C ASP A 31 6.09 -9.95 -13.19
N SER A 32 5.74 -9.22 -12.12
CA SER A 32 4.70 -8.20 -12.13
C SER A 32 5.28 -6.80 -12.13
N PHE A 33 4.65 -5.92 -12.88
CA PHE A 33 4.78 -4.48 -12.69
C PHE A 33 3.85 -4.02 -11.57
N GLY A 34 4.13 -2.85 -10.99
CA GLY A 34 3.24 -2.33 -9.97
C GLY A 34 3.81 -1.21 -9.13
N VAL A 35 3.03 -0.82 -8.15
CA VAL A 35 3.35 0.27 -7.24
C VAL A 35 2.66 0.04 -5.90
N ASP A 36 3.31 0.38 -4.82
CA ASP A 36 2.71 0.40 -3.49
C ASP A 36 2.40 1.85 -3.13
N PHE A 37 1.10 2.20 -3.08
CA PHE A 37 0.65 3.52 -2.66
C PHE A 37 0.53 3.57 -1.14
N TRP A 38 1.29 4.45 -0.51
CA TRP A 38 1.21 4.76 0.90
C TRP A 38 0.59 6.14 1.06
N ASN A 39 -0.48 6.25 1.81
CA ASN A 39 -1.14 7.53 2.08
C ASN A 39 -1.01 7.85 3.57
N ALA A 40 -0.32 8.95 3.88
CA ALA A 40 -0.23 9.49 5.24
C ALA A 40 -1.22 10.67 5.36
N TYR A 41 -2.32 10.44 6.10
CA TYR A 41 -3.45 11.38 6.20
C TYR A 41 -3.22 12.51 7.19
N GLU A 42 -2.28 12.34 8.10
CA GLU A 42 -2.03 13.24 9.22
C GLU A 42 -0.64 13.90 9.11
N PHE A 43 -0.10 13.98 7.89
CA PHE A 43 1.23 14.56 7.68
C PHE A 43 1.20 16.07 7.95
N THR A 44 2.07 16.53 8.86
CA THR A 44 2.10 17.93 9.30
C THR A 44 3.54 18.44 9.37
N TYR A 45 3.75 19.68 8.92
CA TYR A 45 4.99 20.44 9.05
C TYR A 45 4.66 21.91 9.38
N LEU A 46 5.67 22.74 9.68
CA LEU A 46 5.49 24.16 9.95
C LEU A 46 5.80 25.01 8.70
N ASP A 47 4.96 25.99 8.40
CA ASP A 47 5.22 26.97 7.36
C ASP A 47 6.27 28.02 7.77
N LYS A 48 6.51 29.02 6.90
CA LYS A 48 7.45 30.13 7.16
C LYS A 48 7.10 30.93 8.43
N ASN A 49 5.84 30.94 8.85
CA ASN A 49 5.34 31.65 10.04
C ASN A 49 5.30 30.75 11.29
N LYS A 50 5.81 29.51 11.21
CA LYS A 50 5.73 28.45 12.23
C LYS A 50 4.30 27.99 12.52
N LEU A 51 3.38 28.17 11.58
CA LEU A 51 2.03 27.62 11.68
C LEU A 51 1.98 26.19 11.12
N PRO A 52 1.20 25.28 11.73
CA PRO A 52 1.09 23.90 11.24
C PRO A 52 0.34 23.86 9.91
N VAL A 53 0.90 23.09 8.97
CA VAL A 53 0.30 22.79 7.67
C VAL A 53 -0.01 21.29 7.62
N LEU A 54 -1.29 20.94 7.69
CA LEU A 54 -1.77 19.56 7.55
C LEU A 54 -1.98 19.22 6.08
N LYS A 55 -1.45 18.10 5.63
CA LYS A 55 -1.56 17.58 4.26
C LYS A 55 -1.79 16.08 4.25
N VAL A 56 -2.43 15.59 3.19
CA VAL A 56 -2.39 14.17 2.85
C VAL A 56 -1.18 13.95 1.94
N LEU A 57 -0.26 13.09 2.37
CA LEU A 57 0.97 12.76 1.64
C LEU A 57 0.82 11.39 0.99
N GLU A 58 0.96 11.34 -0.33
CA GLU A 58 1.08 10.09 -1.09
C GLU A 58 2.54 9.79 -1.36
N ILE A 59 2.94 8.56 -1.08
CA ILE A 59 4.24 7.99 -1.40
C ILE A 59 3.98 6.79 -2.31
N ALA A 60 4.50 6.80 -3.53
CA ALA A 60 4.36 5.71 -4.48
C ALA A 60 5.71 5.00 -4.66
N VAL A 61 5.80 3.79 -4.13
CA VAL A 61 7.01 2.96 -4.16
C VAL A 61 6.87 1.91 -5.27
N PRO A 62 7.77 1.85 -6.26
CA PRO A 62 7.72 0.82 -7.30
C PRO A 62 7.77 -0.60 -6.72
N SER A 63 7.01 -1.54 -7.29
CA SER A 63 6.96 -2.93 -6.84
C SER A 63 8.32 -3.66 -6.94
N ASN A 64 9.20 -3.19 -7.81
CA ASN A 64 10.56 -3.70 -7.99
C ASN A 64 11.61 -2.97 -7.13
N SER A 65 11.22 -2.18 -6.13
CA SER A 65 12.16 -1.58 -5.19
C SER A 65 12.94 -2.65 -4.43
N LYS A 66 14.21 -2.36 -4.11
CA LYS A 66 15.06 -3.28 -3.34
C LYS A 66 14.50 -3.58 -1.95
N ASN A 67 13.94 -2.55 -1.31
CA ASN A 67 13.35 -2.66 0.03
C ASN A 67 11.96 -2.01 0.04
N ILE A 68 11.12 -2.48 0.98
CA ILE A 68 9.99 -1.72 1.51
C ILE A 68 10.43 -1.01 2.79
N VAL A 69 9.64 -0.06 3.27
CA VAL A 69 9.90 0.64 4.53
C VAL A 69 9.07 0.03 5.64
N GLU A 70 9.65 -0.21 6.82
CA GLU A 70 8.88 -0.65 7.97
C GLU A 70 7.90 0.46 8.40
N SER A 71 6.62 0.11 8.53
CA SER A 71 5.53 1.09 8.64
C SER A 71 5.58 1.95 9.91
N LYS A 72 6.01 1.40 11.06
CA LYS A 72 6.15 2.16 12.30
C LYS A 72 7.32 3.15 12.21
N SER A 73 8.43 2.74 11.60
CA SER A 73 9.58 3.61 11.38
C SER A 73 9.23 4.79 10.47
N LEU A 74 8.43 4.53 9.41
CA LEU A 74 7.94 5.59 8.54
C LEU A 74 7.00 6.55 9.28
N LYS A 75 6.09 6.05 10.12
CA LYS A 75 5.21 6.90 10.95
C LYS A 75 6.02 7.81 11.87
N ILE A 76 7.04 7.29 12.54
CA ILE A 76 7.91 8.06 13.41
C ILE A 76 8.67 9.12 12.61
N TYR A 77 9.22 8.75 11.44
CA TYR A 77 9.93 9.65 10.54
C TYR A 77 9.01 10.81 10.08
N LEU A 78 7.83 10.50 9.57
CA LEU A 78 6.89 11.51 9.08
C LEU A 78 6.39 12.43 10.22
N ASN A 79 6.15 11.90 11.42
CA ASN A 79 5.76 12.70 12.59
C ASN A 79 6.85 13.69 13.03
N SER A 80 8.12 13.43 12.72
CA SER A 80 9.21 14.37 13.06
C SER A 80 9.11 15.70 12.31
N PHE A 81 8.42 15.72 11.18
CA PHE A 81 8.23 16.92 10.37
C PHE A 81 7.38 17.98 11.07
N TYR A 82 6.55 17.63 12.04
CA TYR A 82 5.76 18.59 12.82
C TYR A 82 6.62 19.68 13.48
N LYS A 83 7.90 19.42 13.73
CA LYS A 83 8.84 20.42 14.30
C LYS A 83 9.73 21.09 13.26
N LYS A 84 9.63 20.70 11.98
CA LYS A 84 10.45 21.23 10.91
C LYS A 84 9.72 22.36 10.19
N LYS A 85 10.45 23.49 9.98
CA LYS A 85 9.95 24.65 9.26
C LYS A 85 10.40 24.64 7.81
N TYR A 86 9.46 24.88 6.89
CA TYR A 86 9.74 25.00 5.46
C TYR A 86 9.13 26.27 4.88
N ILE A 87 9.87 26.89 3.96
CA ILE A 87 9.39 28.07 3.23
C ILE A 87 8.53 27.61 2.05
N TYR A 88 8.96 26.56 1.35
CA TYR A 88 8.26 26.03 0.17
C TYR A 88 7.85 24.58 0.37
N GLN A 89 6.64 24.23 -0.08
CA GLN A 89 6.13 22.86 -0.03
C GLN A 89 7.02 21.86 -0.80
N LYS A 90 7.65 22.30 -1.89
CA LYS A 90 8.56 21.46 -2.68
C LYS A 90 9.76 20.97 -1.88
N ASP A 91 10.24 21.74 -0.91
CA ASP A 91 11.42 21.37 -0.12
C ASP A 91 11.09 20.21 0.82
N VAL A 92 9.87 20.20 1.39
CA VAL A 92 9.36 19.07 2.18
C VAL A 92 9.33 17.79 1.34
N LEU A 93 8.72 17.87 0.15
CA LEU A 93 8.61 16.72 -0.75
C LEU A 93 9.97 16.21 -1.23
N THR A 94 10.91 17.14 -1.49
CA THR A 94 12.27 16.82 -1.91
C THR A 94 13.04 16.08 -0.82
N GLU A 95 12.94 16.52 0.44
CA GLU A 95 13.58 15.86 1.57
C GLU A 95 13.04 14.44 1.75
N ILE A 96 11.70 14.28 1.80
CA ILE A 96 11.06 12.97 1.95
C ILE A 96 11.45 12.04 0.80
N LYS A 97 11.39 12.54 -0.44
CA LYS A 97 11.77 11.76 -1.62
C LYS A 97 13.21 11.27 -1.53
N LYS A 98 14.16 12.17 -1.24
CA LYS A 98 15.59 11.84 -1.11
C LYS A 98 15.83 10.74 -0.08
N ASP A 99 15.21 10.85 1.09
CA ASP A 99 15.39 9.90 2.17
C ASP A 99 14.78 8.53 1.83
N LEU A 100 13.59 8.53 1.23
CA LEU A 100 12.91 7.31 0.85
C LEU A 100 13.52 6.64 -0.40
N ASP A 101 14.01 7.40 -1.38
CA ASP A 101 14.80 6.84 -2.51
C ASP A 101 15.98 6.03 -1.98
N LYS A 102 16.69 6.59 -1.00
CA LYS A 102 17.86 5.94 -0.40
C LYS A 102 17.50 4.67 0.36
N ILE A 103 16.41 4.67 1.15
CA ILE A 103 16.04 3.52 1.96
C ILE A 103 15.42 2.39 1.13
N THR A 104 14.62 2.74 0.11
CA THR A 104 13.98 1.76 -0.78
C THR A 104 14.92 1.22 -1.85
N GLY A 105 16.02 1.94 -2.13
CA GLY A 105 16.92 1.64 -3.24
C GLY A 105 16.25 1.80 -4.61
N SER A 106 15.25 2.70 -4.71
CA SER A 106 14.46 2.93 -5.92
C SER A 106 14.02 4.39 -6.03
N SER A 107 13.74 4.87 -7.24
CA SER A 107 13.17 6.20 -7.43
C SER A 107 11.68 6.19 -7.13
N ILE A 108 11.29 6.76 -5.99
CA ILE A 108 9.89 6.88 -5.58
C ILE A 108 9.25 8.18 -6.09
N LYS A 109 7.90 8.23 -6.04
CA LYS A 109 7.17 9.49 -6.24
C LYS A 109 6.54 9.91 -4.92
N VAL A 110 6.64 11.21 -4.63
CA VAL A 110 6.04 11.82 -3.41
C VAL A 110 5.26 13.05 -3.82
N ARG A 111 4.01 13.16 -3.36
CA ARG A 111 3.18 14.34 -3.64
C ARG A 111 2.17 14.59 -2.53
N PHE A 112 1.67 15.81 -2.43
CA PHE A 112 0.46 16.08 -1.67
C PHE A 112 -0.78 15.79 -2.49
N VAL A 113 -1.79 15.20 -1.85
CA VAL A 113 -3.06 14.82 -2.48
C VAL A 113 -4.16 15.71 -1.92
N ASN A 114 -4.90 16.38 -2.82
CA ASN A 114 -6.06 17.18 -2.45
C ASN A 114 -7.38 16.46 -2.71
N LYS A 115 -7.36 15.49 -3.65
CA LYS A 115 -8.54 14.70 -4.04
C LYS A 115 -8.10 13.34 -4.58
N TYR A 116 -8.81 12.29 -4.19
CA TYR A 116 -8.67 10.96 -4.79
C TYR A 116 -9.62 10.79 -5.97
N THR A 117 -9.29 9.87 -6.86
CA THR A 117 -10.25 9.38 -7.86
C THR A 117 -11.35 8.58 -7.17
N ASN A 118 -12.50 8.49 -7.82
CA ASN A 118 -13.59 7.67 -7.30
C ASN A 118 -13.21 6.19 -7.36
N GLU A 119 -13.82 5.42 -6.46
CA GLU A 119 -13.82 3.96 -6.51
C GLU A 119 -14.39 3.50 -7.87
N PRO A 120 -13.75 2.52 -8.54
CA PRO A 120 -14.26 2.02 -9.80
C PRO A 120 -15.51 1.18 -9.63
N ASP A 121 -16.43 1.25 -10.58
CA ASP A 121 -17.59 0.35 -10.65
C ASP A 121 -17.12 -1.10 -10.71
N SER A 122 -17.66 -1.95 -9.84
CA SER A 122 -17.19 -3.31 -9.68
C SER A 122 -18.31 -4.30 -9.35
N ILE A 123 -18.10 -5.56 -9.70
CA ILE A 123 -18.99 -6.66 -9.32
C ILE A 123 -18.52 -7.23 -7.98
N ASN A 124 -19.35 -7.13 -6.96
CA ASN A 124 -19.04 -7.66 -5.64
C ASN A 124 -19.13 -9.19 -5.62
N LEU A 125 -17.99 -9.85 -5.40
CA LEU A 125 -17.86 -11.31 -5.36
C LEU A 125 -18.59 -11.95 -4.18
N ASN A 126 -18.79 -11.21 -3.10
CA ASN A 126 -19.47 -11.72 -1.90
C ASN A 126 -20.98 -11.92 -2.13
N ASN A 127 -21.57 -11.22 -3.10
CA ASN A 127 -23.03 -11.18 -3.33
C ASN A 127 -23.44 -11.59 -4.75
N THR A 128 -22.51 -12.06 -5.59
CA THR A 128 -22.82 -12.45 -6.97
C THR A 128 -23.36 -13.89 -7.05
N LYS A 129 -24.28 -14.13 -8.01
CA LYS A 129 -24.74 -15.45 -8.41
C LYS A 129 -23.96 -16.05 -9.58
N LEU A 130 -22.96 -15.33 -10.09
CA LEU A 130 -22.14 -15.80 -11.19
C LEU A 130 -21.28 -16.99 -10.74
N LYS A 131 -21.14 -17.99 -11.62
CA LYS A 131 -20.22 -19.12 -11.39
C LYS A 131 -18.78 -18.78 -11.71
N ASN A 132 -18.59 -17.95 -12.75
CA ASN A 132 -17.27 -17.54 -13.23
C ASN A 132 -17.19 -16.03 -13.38
N THR A 133 -15.98 -15.50 -13.33
CA THR A 133 -15.73 -14.09 -13.56
C THR A 133 -16.07 -13.68 -14.99
N PRO A 134 -16.78 -12.57 -15.18
CA PRO A 134 -16.99 -12.01 -16.52
C PRO A 134 -15.69 -11.34 -17.01
N SER A 135 -15.43 -11.49 -18.32
CA SER A 135 -14.22 -10.91 -18.93
C SER A 135 -14.21 -9.37 -18.84
N ASN A 136 -13.05 -8.82 -18.51
CA ASN A 136 -12.79 -7.37 -18.48
C ASN A 136 -13.76 -6.55 -17.60
N LYS A 137 -14.30 -7.18 -16.54
CA LYS A 137 -15.04 -6.48 -15.50
C LYS A 137 -14.20 -6.43 -14.23
N ILE A 138 -14.29 -5.31 -13.52
CA ILE A 138 -13.63 -5.19 -12.23
C ILE A 138 -14.44 -5.98 -11.21
N LEU A 139 -13.75 -6.82 -10.48
CA LEU A 139 -14.30 -7.64 -9.41
C LEU A 139 -13.87 -7.05 -8.08
N LEU A 140 -14.74 -7.05 -7.10
CA LEU A 140 -14.48 -6.61 -5.74
C LEU A 140 -14.71 -7.77 -4.77
N PHE A 141 -13.70 -8.10 -3.99
CA PHE A 141 -13.84 -8.94 -2.80
C PHE A 141 -13.76 -8.03 -1.56
N SER A 142 -14.88 -7.84 -0.90
CA SER A 142 -14.99 -7.03 0.32
C SER A 142 -14.66 -7.83 1.57
N GLY A 143 -14.02 -7.17 2.55
CA GLY A 143 -13.73 -7.79 3.84
C GLY A 143 -12.59 -8.80 3.80
N PHE A 144 -11.65 -8.66 2.87
CA PHE A 144 -10.39 -9.42 2.94
C PHE A 144 -9.72 -9.17 4.29
N ARG A 145 -9.17 -10.24 4.86
CA ARG A 145 -8.47 -10.20 6.14
C ARG A 145 -7.13 -10.94 6.02
N SER A 146 -6.09 -10.36 6.59
CA SER A 146 -4.80 -11.00 6.87
C SER A 146 -4.34 -10.65 8.29
N ILE A 147 -3.19 -11.16 8.71
CA ILE A 147 -2.59 -10.85 10.01
C ILE A 147 -1.28 -10.08 9.78
N CYS A 148 -1.09 -8.99 10.50
CA CYS A 148 0.19 -8.31 10.51
C CYS A 148 1.28 -9.25 11.07
N PRO A 149 2.37 -9.55 10.31
CA PRO A 149 3.38 -10.53 10.75
C PRO A 149 4.17 -10.06 11.98
N VAL A 150 3.94 -8.84 12.40
CA VAL A 150 4.70 -8.19 13.44
C VAL A 150 3.91 -8.00 14.72
N THR A 151 2.66 -7.54 14.63
CA THR A 151 1.82 -7.21 15.78
C THR A 151 0.73 -8.24 16.04
N ALA A 152 0.59 -9.24 15.17
CA ALA A 152 -0.49 -10.21 15.16
C ALA A 152 -1.91 -9.58 15.12
N GLN A 153 -2.01 -8.29 14.80
CA GLN A 153 -3.31 -7.61 14.63
C GLN A 153 -3.87 -7.91 13.24
N PRO A 154 -5.19 -8.01 13.09
CA PRO A 154 -5.82 -8.20 11.79
C PRO A 154 -5.69 -6.93 10.93
N ASP A 155 -5.40 -7.15 9.65
CA ASP A 155 -5.40 -6.15 8.59
C ASP A 155 -6.56 -6.45 7.64
N PHE A 156 -7.43 -5.47 7.43
CA PHE A 156 -8.60 -5.59 6.57
C PHE A 156 -8.41 -4.80 5.27
N ALA A 157 -8.97 -5.33 4.19
CA ALA A 157 -8.92 -4.69 2.88
C ALA A 157 -10.13 -5.01 2.00
N ASN A 158 -10.27 -4.21 0.95
CA ASN A 158 -11.01 -4.55 -0.25
C ASN A 158 -10.01 -4.92 -1.36
N ILE A 159 -10.23 -6.06 -2.01
CA ILE A 159 -9.38 -6.52 -3.12
C ILE A 159 -10.15 -6.32 -4.43
N TYR A 160 -9.54 -5.56 -5.35
CA TYR A 160 -10.07 -5.35 -6.70
C TYR A 160 -9.22 -6.13 -7.69
N ILE A 161 -9.88 -6.82 -8.61
CA ILE A 161 -9.24 -7.67 -9.61
C ILE A 161 -9.84 -7.32 -10.97
N LEU A 162 -9.00 -7.07 -11.97
CA LEU A 162 -9.37 -6.93 -13.36
C LEU A 162 -8.61 -7.98 -14.18
N THR A 163 -9.34 -8.82 -14.91
CA THR A 163 -8.77 -9.83 -15.79
C THR A 163 -9.77 -10.21 -16.90
N GLU A 164 -9.28 -10.71 -18.00
CA GLU A 164 -10.11 -11.35 -19.03
C GLU A 164 -10.30 -12.85 -18.76
N ALA A 165 -9.50 -13.45 -17.85
CA ALA A 165 -9.57 -14.88 -17.57
C ALA A 165 -10.90 -15.27 -16.92
N LYS A 166 -11.41 -16.42 -17.29
CA LYS A 166 -12.60 -17.03 -16.70
C LYS A 166 -12.21 -17.79 -15.43
N ILE A 167 -12.32 -17.13 -14.29
CA ILE A 167 -11.98 -17.70 -12.97
C ILE A 167 -13.26 -18.23 -12.29
N ASP A 168 -13.18 -19.42 -11.71
CA ASP A 168 -14.24 -19.94 -10.83
C ASP A 168 -14.36 -19.07 -9.57
N ILE A 169 -15.53 -18.48 -9.35
CA ILE A 169 -15.77 -17.53 -8.25
C ILE A 169 -15.72 -18.22 -6.89
N SER A 170 -16.19 -19.45 -6.78
CA SER A 170 -16.12 -20.20 -5.53
C SER A 170 -14.68 -20.48 -5.13
N TRP A 171 -13.85 -20.88 -6.11
CA TRP A 171 -12.42 -21.02 -5.88
C TRP A 171 -11.77 -19.70 -5.47
N LEU A 172 -12.08 -18.62 -6.17
CA LEU A 172 -11.47 -17.30 -5.89
C LEU A 172 -11.84 -16.82 -4.49
N ASN A 173 -13.11 -16.91 -4.11
CA ASN A 173 -13.58 -16.54 -2.77
C ASN A 173 -12.90 -17.36 -1.68
N ASN A 174 -12.87 -18.69 -1.82
CA ASN A 174 -12.19 -19.57 -0.86
C ASN A 174 -10.71 -19.27 -0.75
N PHE A 175 -10.05 -18.98 -1.87
CA PHE A 175 -8.64 -18.62 -1.90
C PHE A 175 -8.38 -17.30 -1.18
N LEU A 176 -9.18 -16.26 -1.42
CA LEU A 176 -9.03 -14.97 -0.73
C LEU A 176 -9.34 -15.09 0.78
N VAL A 177 -10.34 -15.87 1.16
CA VAL A 177 -10.66 -16.17 2.58
C VAL A 177 -9.52 -16.93 3.28
N SER A 178 -8.75 -17.74 2.56
CA SER A 178 -7.64 -18.50 3.14
C SER A 178 -6.51 -17.63 3.73
N TYR A 179 -6.47 -16.36 3.38
CA TYR A 179 -5.52 -15.39 3.96
C TYR A 179 -5.86 -14.95 5.39
N LYS A 180 -7.05 -15.26 5.90
CA LYS A 180 -7.59 -14.71 7.16
C LYS A 180 -6.65 -14.81 8.37
N ASP A 181 -5.83 -15.85 8.42
CA ASP A 181 -4.87 -16.10 9.51
C ASP A 181 -3.40 -16.09 9.03
N LYS A 182 -3.17 -15.66 7.77
CA LYS A 182 -1.83 -15.61 7.19
C LYS A 182 -1.11 -14.33 7.61
N GLY A 183 0.10 -14.50 8.15
CA GLY A 183 0.94 -13.41 8.62
C GLY A 183 1.86 -12.86 7.54
N ASP A 184 1.34 -11.97 6.68
CA ASP A 184 2.09 -11.34 5.59
C ASP A 184 1.96 -9.81 5.63
N PHE A 185 2.95 -9.10 5.09
CA PHE A 185 2.78 -7.67 4.78
C PHE A 185 1.76 -7.46 3.67
N HIS A 186 1.15 -6.29 3.61
CA HIS A 186 0.14 -5.94 2.59
C HIS A 186 0.66 -6.20 1.17
N GLU A 187 1.90 -5.80 0.90
CA GLU A 187 2.59 -6.02 -0.37
C GLU A 187 2.70 -7.51 -0.69
N GLN A 188 3.11 -8.32 0.27
CA GLN A 188 3.26 -9.77 0.12
C GLN A 188 1.90 -10.46 -0.09
N CYS A 189 0.84 -10.00 0.58
CA CYS A 189 -0.51 -10.51 0.34
C CYS A 189 -0.91 -10.34 -1.13
N ILE A 190 -0.73 -9.13 -1.68
CA ILE A 190 -1.14 -8.83 -3.06
C ILE A 190 -0.23 -9.52 -4.07
N GLU A 191 1.07 -9.62 -3.81
CA GLU A 191 2.01 -10.41 -4.62
C GLU A 191 1.62 -11.89 -4.64
N GLY A 192 1.28 -12.47 -3.50
CA GLY A 192 0.84 -13.87 -3.40
C GLY A 192 -0.49 -14.12 -4.13
N ILE A 193 -1.45 -13.20 -4.03
CA ILE A 193 -2.72 -13.29 -4.75
C ILE A 193 -2.47 -13.21 -6.25
N PHE A 194 -1.66 -12.23 -6.69
CA PHE A 194 -1.29 -12.04 -8.09
C PHE A 194 -0.61 -13.28 -8.66
N SER A 195 0.45 -13.77 -8.01
CA SER A 195 1.22 -14.94 -8.44
C SER A 195 0.33 -16.19 -8.55
N LYS A 196 -0.55 -16.43 -7.56
CA LYS A 196 -1.42 -17.61 -7.57
C LYS A 196 -2.44 -17.60 -8.70
N ILE A 197 -3.04 -16.43 -8.98
CA ILE A 197 -4.00 -16.28 -10.09
C ILE A 197 -3.24 -16.40 -11.42
N ASN A 198 -2.10 -15.73 -11.56
CA ASN A 198 -1.28 -15.76 -12.75
C ASN A 198 -0.85 -17.19 -13.11
N THR A 199 -0.30 -17.94 -12.16
CA THR A 199 0.16 -19.32 -12.37
C THR A 199 -0.98 -20.28 -12.67
N LYS A 200 -2.18 -20.08 -12.08
CA LYS A 200 -3.27 -21.05 -12.25
C LYS A 200 -4.07 -20.84 -13.53
N TYR A 201 -4.26 -19.59 -13.95
CA TYR A 201 -5.16 -19.24 -15.05
C TYR A 201 -4.45 -18.66 -16.27
N GLU A 202 -3.16 -18.34 -16.15
CA GLU A 202 -2.29 -17.82 -17.22
C GLU A 202 -2.97 -16.70 -18.04
N PRO A 203 -3.52 -15.66 -17.36
CA PRO A 203 -4.25 -14.59 -18.04
C PRO A 203 -3.29 -13.76 -18.91
N LYS A 204 -3.81 -13.20 -20.02
CA LYS A 204 -3.09 -12.22 -20.82
C LYS A 204 -3.09 -10.84 -20.16
N ASN A 205 -4.09 -10.58 -19.32
CA ASN A 205 -4.24 -9.34 -18.58
C ASN A 205 -4.67 -9.65 -17.13
N LEU A 206 -3.93 -9.13 -16.18
CA LEU A 206 -4.25 -9.23 -14.76
C LEU A 206 -3.77 -7.97 -14.04
N ASP A 207 -4.70 -7.26 -13.43
CA ASP A 207 -4.44 -6.16 -12.52
C ASP A 207 -5.11 -6.43 -11.18
N ILE A 208 -4.37 -6.26 -10.10
CA ILE A 208 -4.88 -6.45 -8.73
C ILE A 208 -4.47 -5.26 -7.88
N VAL A 209 -5.38 -4.76 -7.05
CA VAL A 209 -5.08 -3.79 -6.01
C VAL A 209 -5.72 -4.19 -4.69
N GLY A 210 -4.96 -4.12 -3.62
CA GLY A 210 -5.47 -4.20 -2.25
C GLY A 210 -5.64 -2.80 -1.67
N ARG A 211 -6.86 -2.48 -1.23
CA ARG A 211 -7.16 -1.23 -0.52
C ARG A 211 -7.30 -1.53 0.96
N PHE A 212 -6.19 -1.42 1.68
CA PHE A 212 -6.15 -1.74 3.12
C PHE A 212 -6.64 -0.58 3.97
N MET A 213 -7.29 -0.92 5.08
CA MET A 213 -7.70 0.07 6.09
C MET A 213 -6.48 0.74 6.70
N ARG A 214 -6.57 2.04 6.93
CA ARG A 214 -5.48 2.78 7.58
C ARG A 214 -5.29 2.37 9.04
N ARG A 215 -4.04 2.37 9.46
CA ARG A 215 -3.63 2.13 10.85
C ARG A 215 -2.59 3.17 11.27
N GLY A 216 -2.90 3.93 12.34
CA GLY A 216 -2.03 5.00 12.82
C GLY A 216 -1.78 6.08 11.76
N GLY A 217 -2.84 6.52 11.08
CA GLY A 217 -2.80 7.61 10.10
C GLY A 217 -2.25 7.25 8.72
N ILE A 218 -1.85 5.97 8.47
CA ILE A 218 -1.31 5.51 7.18
C ILE A 218 -2.07 4.30 6.68
N ASP A 219 -2.39 4.26 5.38
CA ASP A 219 -2.76 3.05 4.65
C ASP A 219 -1.68 2.67 3.62
N ILE A 220 -1.65 1.39 3.24
CA ILE A 220 -0.70 0.83 2.28
C ILE A 220 -1.49 0.02 1.27
N ASN A 221 -1.42 0.40 0.00
CA ASN A 221 -2.30 -0.08 -1.05
C ASN A 221 -1.48 -0.60 -2.24
N PRO A 222 -1.07 -1.87 -2.22
CA PRO A 222 -0.26 -2.44 -3.28
C PRO A 222 -1.07 -2.70 -4.55
N VAL A 223 -0.46 -2.39 -5.69
CA VAL A 223 -0.97 -2.70 -7.04
C VAL A 223 0.01 -3.65 -7.72
N ARG A 224 -0.49 -4.70 -8.33
CA ARG A 224 0.29 -5.62 -9.19
C ARG A 224 -0.41 -5.82 -10.53
N SER A 225 0.38 -5.87 -11.60
CA SER A 225 -0.13 -5.94 -12.98
C SER A 225 0.82 -6.72 -13.88
N LEU A 226 0.27 -7.40 -14.89
CA LEU A 226 1.06 -7.91 -16.02
C LEU A 226 1.50 -6.79 -16.98
N ASN A 227 0.89 -5.62 -16.89
CA ASN A 227 1.16 -4.49 -17.76
C ASN A 227 2.11 -3.48 -17.11
N LYS A 228 3.03 -2.90 -17.88
CA LYS A 228 3.93 -1.83 -17.42
C LYS A 228 3.17 -0.60 -16.89
N LYS A 229 1.95 -0.38 -17.35
CA LYS A 229 1.04 0.65 -16.84
C LYS A 229 -0.15 -0.04 -16.19
N PRO A 230 -0.15 -0.24 -14.87
CA PRO A 230 -1.29 -0.81 -14.16
C PRO A 230 -2.58 -0.01 -14.40
N PHE A 231 -3.69 -0.73 -14.48
CA PHE A 231 -5.01 -0.11 -14.62
C PHE A 231 -5.40 0.68 -13.36
N PHE A 232 -5.16 0.10 -12.18
CA PHE A 232 -5.56 0.73 -10.93
C PHE A 232 -4.64 1.87 -10.55
N THR A 233 -5.25 3.03 -10.29
CA THR A 233 -4.61 4.21 -9.72
C THR A 233 -4.85 4.28 -8.21
N ASN A 234 -4.32 5.33 -7.56
CA ASN A 234 -4.60 5.55 -6.14
C ASN A 234 -5.99 6.17 -5.95
N PHE A 235 -7.02 5.34 -5.83
CA PHE A 235 -8.37 5.74 -5.45
C PHE A 235 -8.62 5.42 -3.97
N ARG A 236 -9.75 5.84 -3.45
CA ARG A 236 -10.15 5.59 -2.07
C ARG A 236 -11.61 5.15 -2.01
N PHE A 237 -11.93 4.18 -1.16
CA PHE A 237 -13.30 3.84 -0.85
C PHE A 237 -13.73 4.43 0.50
N PHE A 238 -15.04 4.47 0.77
CA PHE A 238 -15.62 5.35 1.80
C PHE A 238 -15.12 5.11 3.22
N ASN A 239 -14.76 3.89 3.58
CA ASN A 239 -14.33 3.52 4.94
C ASN A 239 -12.83 3.28 5.12
N GLN A 240 -12.03 3.71 4.17
CA GLN A 240 -10.56 3.70 4.26
C GLN A 240 -10.02 4.81 5.15
#